data_ee2b90584b7f1b166ff8250bae223716
#
_entry.id   ee2b90584b7f1b166ff8250bae223716
#
_cell.length_a   1.000
_cell.length_b   1.000
_cell.length_c   1.000
_cell.angle_alpha   90.00
_cell.angle_beta   90.00
_cell.angle_gamma   90.00
#
_symmetry.space_group_name_H-M   'P 1'
#
loop_
_entity.id
_entity.type
_entity.pdbx_description
1 polymer ?
#
loop_
_entity_poly.entity_id
_entity_poly.type
_entity_poly.pdbx_seq_one_letter_code
_entity_poly.pdbx_strand_id
1 'polypeptide(L)'
;MYVLGLTTMGDAAAVLMKNGAVIAAAEEERFSRKKHHIGFPNLAMQYCLDEAGITIKDVAHIGLYWKPWLIRTRARMALSSLMSKNKSLFAARVNSGIPRVSSYASMFTLPSYIRKRFGGGDFKFHFIA
;
A
#
# COMPACT_ATOMS: atom_id res chain seq x y z
N MET A 1 19.98 -10.61 -1.54
CA MET A 1 18.53 -10.66 -1.85
C MET A 1 17.92 -9.33 -1.52
N TYR A 2 17.22 -8.70 -2.49
CA TYR A 2 16.51 -7.43 -2.26
C TYR A 2 15.04 -7.69 -1.92
N VAL A 3 14.54 -6.93 -0.96
CA VAL A 3 13.14 -6.94 -0.50
C VAL A 3 12.62 -5.52 -0.46
N LEU A 4 11.45 -5.28 -1.03
CA LEU A 4 10.80 -3.97 -1.07
C LEU A 4 9.55 -4.00 -0.18
N GLY A 5 9.49 -3.13 0.81
CA GLY A 5 8.33 -2.91 1.66
C GLY A 5 7.54 -1.69 1.19
N LEU A 6 6.23 -1.80 1.14
CA LEU A 6 5.33 -0.74 0.68
C LEU A 6 4.20 -0.49 1.67
N THR A 7 3.80 0.77 1.81
CA THR A 7 2.53 1.16 2.41
C THR A 7 1.77 2.10 1.48
N THR A 8 0.46 1.91 1.42
CA THR A 8 -0.44 2.69 0.54
C THR A 8 -1.56 3.38 1.32
N MET A 9 -1.65 3.12 2.62
CA MET A 9 -2.71 3.63 3.49
C MET A 9 -2.10 4.52 4.57
N GLY A 10 -2.69 5.69 4.77
CA GLY A 10 -2.13 6.73 5.61
C GLY A 10 -1.08 7.50 4.83
N ASP A 11 0.18 7.34 5.19
CA ASP A 11 1.29 7.93 4.47
C ASP A 11 1.91 6.87 3.55
N ALA A 12 1.79 7.10 2.24
CA ALA A 12 2.35 6.20 1.24
C ALA A 12 3.89 6.27 1.30
N ALA A 13 4.53 5.11 1.44
CA ALA A 13 5.99 5.04 1.57
C ALA A 13 6.55 3.75 0.96
N ALA A 14 7.83 3.76 0.67
CA ALA A 14 8.61 2.60 0.24
C ALA A 14 9.89 2.46 1.04
N VAL A 15 10.31 1.22 1.29
CA VAL A 15 11.59 0.89 1.90
C VAL A 15 12.23 -0.27 1.15
N LEU A 16 13.50 -0.12 0.79
CA LEU A 16 14.28 -1.16 0.14
C LEU A 16 15.31 -1.72 1.13
N MET A 17 15.32 -3.03 1.24
CA MET A 17 16.26 -3.76 2.08
C MET A 17 17.11 -4.71 1.24
N LYS A 18 18.37 -4.89 1.64
CA LYS A 18 19.30 -5.87 1.08
C LYS A 18 19.87 -6.71 2.22
N ASN A 19 19.62 -8.02 2.20
CA ASN A 19 20.16 -8.96 3.20
C ASN A 19 19.89 -8.54 4.65
N GLY A 20 18.73 -7.97 4.94
CA GLY A 20 18.33 -7.51 6.26
C GLY A 20 18.72 -6.08 6.62
N ALA A 21 19.56 -5.41 5.83
CA ALA A 21 19.92 -4.01 6.02
C ALA A 21 19.04 -3.10 5.17
N VAL A 22 18.61 -1.97 5.72
CA VAL A 22 17.88 -0.92 4.98
C VAL A 22 18.88 -0.18 4.09
N ILE A 23 18.60 -0.12 2.78
CA ILE A 23 19.39 0.61 1.79
C ILE A 23 18.82 2.00 1.56
N ALA A 24 17.50 2.08 1.36
CA ALA A 24 16.80 3.34 1.15
C ALA A 24 15.38 3.26 1.70
N ALA A 25 14.85 4.38 2.16
CA ALA A 25 13.47 4.51 2.58
C ALA A 25 12.98 5.93 2.30
N ALA A 26 11.77 6.07 1.79
CA ALA A 26 11.18 7.38 1.52
C ALA A 26 9.66 7.36 1.60
N GLU A 27 9.09 8.49 1.96
CA GLU A 27 7.67 8.78 1.87
C GLU A 27 7.34 9.45 0.54
N GLU A 28 6.22 9.08 -0.07
CA GLU A 28 5.77 9.64 -1.34
C GLU A 28 5.54 11.16 -1.28
N GLU A 29 5.15 11.68 -0.11
CA GLU A 29 4.91 13.10 0.11
C GLU A 29 6.18 13.96 -0.11
N ARG A 30 7.39 13.39 0.10
CA ARG A 30 8.65 14.09 -0.13
C ARG A 30 8.82 14.49 -1.59
N PHE A 31 8.31 13.69 -2.50
CA PHE A 31 8.38 13.89 -3.94
C PHE A 31 7.14 14.57 -4.50
N SER A 32 5.94 14.11 -4.05
CA SER A 32 4.66 14.62 -4.53
C SER A 32 4.29 15.98 -3.94
N ARG A 33 4.93 16.40 -2.83
CA ARG A 33 4.62 17.59 -2.03
C ARG A 33 3.16 17.68 -1.57
N LYS A 34 2.50 16.54 -1.46
CA LYS A 34 1.13 16.42 -0.93
C LYS A 34 1.20 15.74 0.43
N LYS A 35 0.88 16.47 1.50
CA LYS A 35 0.79 15.89 2.86
C LYS A 35 -0.20 14.74 2.88
N HIS A 36 0.17 13.69 3.62
CA HIS A 36 -0.64 12.48 3.78
C HIS A 36 -1.05 11.90 2.41
N HIS A 37 -0.07 11.74 1.52
CA HIS A 37 -0.32 11.17 0.20
C HIS A 37 -0.84 9.74 0.35
N ILE A 38 -2.11 9.54 -0.02
CA ILE A 38 -2.76 8.23 -0.02
C ILE A 38 -2.69 7.67 -1.43
N GLY A 39 -2.20 6.45 -1.56
CA GLY A 39 -2.12 5.78 -2.85
C GLY A 39 -0.86 4.95 -2.99
N PHE A 40 -0.51 4.62 -4.23
CA PHE A 40 0.68 3.85 -4.51
C PHE A 40 1.93 4.75 -4.50
N PRO A 41 3.01 4.40 -3.75
CA PRO A 41 4.22 5.21 -3.60
C PRO A 41 5.15 5.06 -4.82
N ASN A 42 4.74 5.62 -5.97
CA ASN A 42 5.48 5.49 -7.23
C ASN A 42 6.87 6.13 -7.19
N LEU A 43 6.93 7.36 -6.69
CA LEU A 43 8.18 8.13 -6.67
C LEU A 43 9.12 7.65 -5.57
N ALA A 44 8.56 7.32 -4.39
CA ALA A 44 9.34 6.73 -3.31
C ALA A 44 9.92 5.36 -3.69
N MET A 45 9.15 4.54 -4.40
CA MET A 45 9.64 3.26 -4.90
C MET A 45 10.73 3.44 -5.96
N GLN A 46 10.55 4.37 -6.91
CA GLN A 46 11.57 4.69 -7.91
C GLN A 46 12.85 5.16 -7.23
N TYR A 47 12.74 6.09 -6.28
CA TYR A 47 13.89 6.57 -5.50
C TYR A 47 14.66 5.43 -4.82
N CYS A 48 13.95 4.49 -4.18
CA CYS A 48 14.61 3.37 -3.52
C CYS A 48 15.36 2.45 -4.49
N LEU A 49 14.84 2.25 -5.70
CA LEU A 49 15.52 1.46 -6.74
C LEU A 49 16.74 2.20 -7.30
N ASP A 50 16.61 3.50 -7.56
CA ASP A 50 17.66 4.34 -8.10
C ASP A 50 18.84 4.47 -7.11
N GLU A 51 18.54 4.66 -5.81
CA GLU A 51 19.54 4.75 -4.74
C GLU A 51 20.39 3.47 -4.62
N ALA A 52 19.77 2.33 -4.87
CA ALA A 52 20.47 1.05 -4.87
C ALA A 52 21.12 0.69 -6.22
N GLY A 53 20.89 1.49 -7.27
CA GLY A 53 21.37 1.21 -8.63
C GLY A 53 20.80 -0.07 -9.24
N ILE A 54 19.56 -0.43 -8.91
CA ILE A 54 18.91 -1.66 -9.34
C ILE A 54 17.58 -1.40 -10.04
N THR A 55 17.06 -2.44 -10.65
CA THR A 55 15.72 -2.44 -11.26
C THR A 55 14.76 -3.31 -10.46
N ILE A 56 13.47 -3.22 -10.74
CA ILE A 56 12.46 -4.08 -10.11
C ILE A 56 12.71 -5.58 -10.36
N LYS A 57 13.46 -5.94 -11.41
CA LYS A 57 13.81 -7.31 -11.75
C LYS A 57 14.77 -7.95 -10.73
N ASP A 58 15.52 -7.13 -10.01
CA ASP A 58 16.48 -7.55 -9.00
C ASP A 58 15.82 -7.77 -7.63
N VAL A 59 14.56 -7.34 -7.48
CA VAL A 59 13.78 -7.48 -6.24
C VAL A 59 13.14 -8.86 -6.17
N ALA A 60 13.48 -9.62 -5.14
CA ALA A 60 12.95 -10.97 -4.95
C ALA A 60 11.56 -10.99 -4.29
N HIS A 61 11.32 -10.09 -3.35
CA HIS A 61 10.08 -10.04 -2.60
C HIS A 61 9.56 -8.61 -2.49
N ILE A 62 8.24 -8.44 -2.60
CA ILE A 62 7.54 -7.19 -2.30
C ILE A 62 6.52 -7.46 -1.21
N GLY A 63 6.63 -6.73 -0.09
CA GLY A 63 5.69 -6.77 1.02
C GLY A 63 4.81 -5.53 1.04
N LEU A 64 3.49 -5.71 1.11
CA LEU A 64 2.54 -4.64 1.34
C LEU A 64 1.97 -4.76 2.74
N TYR A 65 2.13 -3.70 3.57
CA TYR A 65 1.52 -3.63 4.89
C TYR A 65 0.01 -3.43 4.76
N TRP A 66 -0.73 -4.53 4.72
CA TRP A 66 -2.18 -4.51 4.66
C TRP A 66 -2.79 -5.88 4.94
N LYS A 67 -3.95 -5.90 5.64
CA LYS A 67 -4.69 -7.10 6.00
C LYS A 67 -5.97 -7.21 5.18
N PRO A 68 -5.97 -7.87 4.01
CA PRO A 68 -7.15 -7.96 3.15
C PRO A 68 -8.35 -8.64 3.84
N TRP A 69 -8.10 -9.60 4.72
CA TRP A 69 -9.16 -10.30 5.47
C TRP A 69 -9.94 -9.43 6.45
N LEU A 70 -9.40 -8.28 6.88
CA LEU A 70 -10.13 -7.32 7.72
C LEU A 70 -11.29 -6.64 6.99
N ILE A 71 -11.38 -6.74 5.66
CA ILE A 71 -12.54 -6.26 4.89
C ILE A 71 -13.82 -6.92 5.40
N ARG A 72 -13.79 -8.23 5.66
CA ARG A 72 -14.98 -8.95 6.16
C ARG A 72 -15.42 -8.42 7.53
N THR A 73 -14.46 -8.19 8.44
CA THR A 73 -14.75 -7.64 9.76
C THR A 73 -15.27 -6.20 9.68
N ARG A 74 -14.68 -5.37 8.84
CA ARG A 74 -15.14 -4.00 8.61
C ARG A 74 -16.51 -3.95 7.93
N ALA A 75 -16.79 -4.84 6.98
CA ALA A 75 -18.10 -4.98 6.37
C ALA A 75 -19.17 -5.39 7.40
N ARG A 76 -18.85 -6.35 8.28
CA ARG A 76 -19.76 -6.75 9.38
C ARG A 76 -20.01 -5.60 10.36
N MET A 77 -18.98 -4.84 10.72
CA MET A 77 -19.12 -3.65 11.59
C MET A 77 -19.97 -2.55 10.93
N ALA A 78 -19.80 -2.34 9.61
CA ALA A 78 -20.62 -1.40 8.85
C ALA A 78 -22.08 -1.86 8.81
N LEU A 79 -22.33 -3.15 8.57
CA LEU A 79 -23.66 -3.73 8.55
C LEU A 79 -24.34 -3.67 9.93
N SER A 80 -23.61 -3.97 11.01
CA SER A 80 -24.13 -3.85 12.38
C SER A 80 -24.47 -2.39 12.75
N SER A 81 -23.75 -1.41 12.20
CA SER A 81 -24.04 -0.01 12.42
C SER A 81 -25.28 0.50 11.65
N LEU A 82 -25.64 -0.17 10.54
CA LEU A 82 -26.91 0.07 9.83
C LEU A 82 -28.13 -0.33 10.65
N MET A 83 -27.99 -1.38 11.46
CA MET A 83 -29.07 -1.85 12.36
C MET A 83 -29.17 -1.02 13.64
N SER A 84 -28.20 -0.18 13.93
CA SER A 84 -28.23 0.76 15.08
C SER A 84 -29.10 1.97 14.78
N LYS A 85 -29.99 2.34 15.72
CA LYS A 85 -30.90 3.51 15.60
C LYS A 85 -30.20 4.87 15.45
N ASN A 86 -28.88 4.94 15.51
CA ASN A 86 -28.11 6.20 15.52
C ASN A 86 -27.51 6.51 14.15
N LYS A 87 -28.31 7.10 13.27
CA LYS A 87 -27.94 7.47 11.89
C LYS A 87 -26.78 8.46 11.78
N SER A 88 -26.57 9.30 12.80
CA SER A 88 -25.47 10.30 12.82
C SER A 88 -24.09 9.65 12.98
N LEU A 89 -23.96 8.60 13.78
CA LEU A 89 -22.74 7.83 13.95
C LEU A 89 -22.40 7.02 12.69
N PHE A 90 -23.42 6.60 11.94
CA PHE A 90 -23.22 5.91 10.67
C PHE A 90 -22.61 6.86 9.62
N ALA A 91 -23.18 8.05 9.45
CA ALA A 91 -22.67 9.04 8.50
C ALA A 91 -21.23 9.48 8.82
N ALA A 92 -20.89 9.69 10.10
CA ALA A 92 -19.54 10.02 10.54
C ALA A 92 -18.54 8.87 10.28
N ARG A 93 -18.93 7.61 10.51
CA ARG A 93 -18.08 6.43 10.25
C ARG A 93 -17.92 6.13 8.76
N VAL A 94 -18.96 6.34 7.95
CA VAL A 94 -18.89 6.20 6.49
C VAL A 94 -17.95 7.26 5.89
N ASN A 95 -18.00 8.50 6.40
CA ASN A 95 -17.12 9.58 5.91
C ASN A 95 -15.66 9.44 6.36
N SER A 96 -15.42 8.87 7.54
CA SER A 96 -14.07 8.82 8.12
C SER A 96 -13.36 7.46 7.98
N GLY A 97 -14.06 6.40 7.57
CA GLY A 97 -13.52 5.05 7.75
C GLY A 97 -13.71 4.01 6.66
N ILE A 98 -14.46 4.28 5.61
CA ILE A 98 -14.55 3.36 4.48
C ILE A 98 -13.70 3.92 3.36
N PRO A 99 -12.45 3.46 3.19
CA PRO A 99 -11.74 3.71 1.95
C PRO A 99 -12.66 3.23 0.82
N ARG A 100 -12.79 4.02 -0.23
CA ARG A 100 -13.65 3.67 -1.36
C ARG A 100 -13.37 2.24 -1.78
N VAL A 101 -14.40 1.44 -1.97
CA VAL A 101 -14.30 0.01 -2.35
C VAL A 101 -13.37 -0.19 -3.55
N SER A 102 -13.29 0.80 -4.45
CA SER A 102 -12.34 0.85 -5.56
C SER A 102 -10.86 0.79 -5.10
N SER A 103 -10.51 1.35 -3.94
CA SER A 103 -9.13 1.31 -3.42
C SER A 103 -8.74 -0.09 -2.94
N TYR A 104 -9.68 -0.89 -2.46
CA TYR A 104 -9.40 -2.28 -2.07
C TYR A 104 -9.24 -3.20 -3.29
N ALA A 105 -10.07 -3.01 -4.33
CA ALA A 105 -9.94 -3.76 -5.56
C ALA A 105 -8.60 -3.51 -6.25
N SER A 106 -8.11 -2.26 -6.23
CA SER A 106 -6.82 -1.91 -6.81
C SER A 106 -5.63 -2.59 -6.11
N MET A 107 -5.75 -2.95 -4.83
CA MET A 107 -4.67 -3.64 -4.09
C MET A 107 -4.40 -5.06 -4.60
N PHE A 108 -5.42 -5.76 -5.07
CA PHE A 108 -5.23 -7.09 -5.68
C PHE A 108 -4.58 -7.01 -7.06
N THR A 109 -4.67 -5.87 -7.74
CA THR A 109 -4.05 -5.64 -9.04
C THR A 109 -2.65 -5.02 -8.94
N LEU A 110 -2.18 -4.69 -7.72
CA LEU A 110 -0.87 -4.09 -7.49
C LEU A 110 0.31 -4.86 -8.11
N PRO A 111 0.42 -6.19 -8.00
CA PRO A 111 1.51 -6.92 -8.62
C PRO A 111 1.58 -6.69 -10.14
N SER A 112 0.43 -6.71 -10.80
CA SER A 112 0.32 -6.44 -12.24
C SER A 112 0.65 -4.99 -12.58
N TYR A 113 0.20 -4.06 -11.75
CA TYR A 113 0.51 -2.64 -11.88
C TYR A 113 2.02 -2.39 -11.78
N ILE A 114 2.68 -2.96 -10.77
CA ILE A 114 4.12 -2.83 -10.55
C ILE A 114 4.89 -3.37 -11.78
N ARG A 115 4.55 -4.57 -12.24
CA ARG A 115 5.19 -5.15 -13.44
C ARG A 115 5.03 -4.25 -14.65
N LYS A 116 3.84 -3.72 -14.89
CA LYS A 116 3.57 -2.82 -16.02
C LYS A 116 4.33 -1.49 -15.90
N ARG A 117 4.40 -0.93 -14.70
CA ARG A 117 4.96 0.42 -14.46
C ARG A 117 6.49 0.42 -14.44
N PHE A 118 7.11 -0.63 -13.89
CA PHE A 118 8.55 -0.71 -13.67
C PHE A 118 9.29 -1.70 -14.59
N GLY A 119 8.65 -2.17 -15.65
CA GLY A 119 9.31 -2.93 -16.71
C GLY A 119 9.45 -4.43 -16.46
N GLY A 120 8.54 -5.03 -15.71
CA GLY A 120 8.51 -6.47 -15.44
C GLY A 120 9.02 -6.83 -14.05
N GLY A 121 9.51 -8.06 -13.86
CA GLY A 121 10.05 -8.57 -12.60
C GLY A 121 9.33 -9.84 -12.13
N ASP A 122 10.12 -10.81 -11.68
CA ASP A 122 9.61 -12.09 -11.12
C ASP A 122 9.72 -12.08 -9.59
N PHE A 123 9.09 -11.09 -8.98
CA PHE A 123 9.03 -10.94 -7.52
C PHE A 123 7.84 -11.71 -6.92
N LYS A 124 8.00 -12.21 -5.71
CA LYS A 124 6.90 -12.75 -4.89
C LYS A 124 6.25 -11.62 -4.12
N PHE A 125 4.92 -11.50 -4.23
CA PHE A 125 4.15 -10.45 -3.56
C PHE A 125 3.50 -10.98 -2.29
N HIS A 126 3.64 -10.25 -1.17
CA HIS A 126 3.16 -10.65 0.14
C HIS A 126 2.30 -9.55 0.77
N PHE A 127 1.18 -9.95 1.38
CA PHE A 127 0.46 -9.09 2.31
C PHE A 127 1.01 -9.36 3.72
N ILE A 128 1.51 -8.30 4.37
CA ILE A 128 2.14 -8.38 5.68
C ILE A 128 1.21 -7.73 6.71
N ALA A 129 1.08 -8.39 7.87
CA ALA A 129 0.20 -7.95 8.94
C ALA A 129 1.00 -7.59 10.19
#